data_4d3097ec758502fbedee83a9ad4cc61e
#
_entry.id   4d3097ec758502fbedee83a9ad4cc61e
#
_cell.length_a   1.000
_cell.length_b   1.000
_cell.length_c   1.000
_cell.angle_alpha   90.00
_cell.angle_beta   90.00
_cell.angle_gamma   90.00
#
_symmetry.space_group_name_H-M   'P 1'
#
loop_
_entity.id
_entity.type
_entity.pdbx_description
1 polymer ?
#
loop_
_entity_poly.entity_id
_entity_poly.type
_entity_poly.pdbx_seq_one_letter_code
_entity_poly.pdbx_strand_id
1 'polypeptide(L)'
;MSIGVGVDIVTLNRVKDAIETAGQVFLDKVFTPWEQERAKQHSNPTAYYAMLFAGKEAIFKTFGIGWETGVKLTEIEIRDGNFGEPTPTLSGVFAELMKARGATKVLLSLSYDGEYAIAMATLV
;
A
#
# COMPACT_ATOMS: atom_id res chain seq x y z
N MET A 1 -5.64 -10.69 18.26
CA MET A 1 -4.31 -11.34 18.19
C MET A 1 -3.69 -11.04 16.82
N SER A 2 -2.43 -10.65 16.79
CA SER A 2 -1.73 -10.38 15.53
C SER A 2 -1.34 -11.69 14.84
N ILE A 3 -1.58 -11.78 13.53
CA ILE A 3 -1.25 -12.94 12.70
C ILE A 3 0.04 -12.68 11.91
N GLY A 4 0.27 -11.42 11.55
CA GLY A 4 1.45 -11.03 10.80
C GLY A 4 1.75 -9.56 10.95
N VAL A 5 3.01 -9.21 10.79
CA VAL A 5 3.48 -7.83 10.85
C VAL A 5 4.37 -7.56 9.64
N GLY A 6 4.31 -6.33 9.15
CA GLY A 6 5.13 -5.91 8.03
C GLY A 6 5.55 -4.46 8.18
N VAL A 7 6.75 -4.15 7.71
CA VAL A 7 7.26 -2.80 7.66
C VAL A 7 7.94 -2.60 6.33
N ASP A 8 7.81 -1.40 5.78
CA ASP A 8 8.51 -1.05 4.56
C ASP A 8 8.95 0.40 4.62
N ILE A 9 10.09 0.68 3.98
CA ILE A 9 10.60 2.03 3.82
C ILE A 9 10.99 2.21 2.36
N VAL A 10 10.62 3.35 1.81
CA VAL A 10 10.92 3.67 0.41
C VAL A 10 11.37 5.13 0.31
N THR A 11 12.33 5.40 -0.57
CA THR A 11 12.69 6.78 -0.86
C THR A 11 11.66 7.40 -1.80
N LEU A 12 11.36 8.67 -1.59
CA LEU A 12 10.48 9.41 -2.50
C LEU A 12 11.04 9.43 -3.92
N ASN A 13 12.37 9.52 -4.05
CA ASN A 13 13.03 9.50 -5.35
C ASN A 13 12.80 8.20 -6.12
N ARG A 14 12.75 7.07 -5.45
CA ARG A 14 12.47 5.78 -6.10
C ARG A 14 11.10 5.81 -6.79
N VAL A 15 10.09 6.34 -6.11
CA VAL A 15 8.73 6.45 -6.66
C VAL A 15 8.68 7.52 -7.76
N LYS A 16 9.33 8.66 -7.53
CA LYS A 16 9.43 9.72 -8.53
C LYS A 16 10.05 9.22 -9.82
N ASP A 17 11.17 8.48 -9.71
CA ASP A 17 11.85 7.93 -10.88
C ASP A 17 10.98 6.92 -11.62
N ALA A 18 10.23 6.09 -10.90
CA ALA A 18 9.32 5.13 -11.50
C ALA A 18 8.20 5.84 -12.28
N ILE A 19 7.65 6.92 -11.72
CA ILE A 19 6.63 7.73 -12.39
C ILE A 19 7.20 8.41 -13.63
N GLU A 20 8.39 8.98 -13.54
CA GLU A 20 9.04 9.65 -14.66
C GLU A 20 9.41 8.67 -15.78
N THR A 21 9.83 7.46 -15.43
CA THR A 21 10.27 6.45 -16.38
C THR A 21 9.11 5.72 -17.06
N ALA A 22 8.13 5.30 -16.31
CA ALA A 22 7.04 4.44 -16.79
C ALA A 22 5.66 5.12 -16.79
N GLY A 23 5.52 6.28 -16.14
CA GLY A 23 4.30 7.07 -16.17
C GLY A 23 3.05 6.31 -15.75
N GLN A 24 2.01 6.39 -16.58
CA GLN A 24 0.72 5.78 -16.28
C GLN A 24 0.80 4.26 -16.13
N VAL A 25 1.73 3.60 -16.84
CA VAL A 25 1.92 2.15 -16.72
C VAL A 25 2.30 1.76 -15.30
N PHE A 26 3.21 2.51 -14.68
CA PHE A 26 3.58 2.28 -13.28
C PHE A 26 2.39 2.55 -12.35
N LEU A 27 1.71 3.68 -12.54
CA LEU A 27 0.58 4.05 -11.68
C LEU A 27 -0.53 3.00 -11.72
N ASP A 28 -0.89 2.54 -12.92
CA ASP A 28 -1.96 1.55 -13.09
C ASP A 28 -1.59 0.17 -12.52
N LYS A 29 -0.31 -0.15 -12.50
CA LYS A 29 0.18 -1.42 -11.98
C LYS A 29 0.12 -1.47 -10.44
N VAL A 30 0.25 -0.35 -9.77
CA VAL A 30 0.39 -0.29 -8.31
C VAL A 30 -0.82 0.31 -7.63
N PHE A 31 -1.43 1.35 -8.23
CA PHE A 31 -2.45 2.16 -7.56
C PHE A 31 -3.81 2.02 -8.24
N THR A 32 -4.86 1.98 -7.43
CA THR A 32 -6.23 1.93 -7.93
C THR A 32 -6.65 3.29 -8.50
N PRO A 33 -7.70 3.33 -9.33
CA PRO A 33 -8.22 4.60 -9.85
C PRO A 33 -8.58 5.59 -8.73
N TRP A 34 -9.16 5.10 -7.64
CA TRP A 34 -9.50 5.96 -6.51
C TRP A 34 -8.25 6.61 -5.91
N GLU A 35 -7.20 5.80 -5.70
CA GLU A 35 -5.93 6.28 -5.15
C GLU A 35 -5.28 7.33 -6.06
N GLN A 36 -5.31 7.10 -7.36
CA GLN A 36 -4.74 8.03 -8.33
C GLN A 36 -5.51 9.37 -8.34
N GLU A 37 -6.83 9.30 -8.25
CA GLU A 37 -7.65 10.50 -8.19
C GLU A 37 -7.39 11.28 -6.89
N ARG A 38 -7.28 10.56 -5.77
CA ARG A 38 -6.98 11.17 -4.47
C ARG A 38 -5.60 11.83 -4.46
N ALA A 39 -4.62 11.22 -5.14
CA ALA A 39 -3.27 11.78 -5.23
C ALA A 39 -3.24 13.17 -5.87
N LYS A 40 -4.12 13.42 -6.83
CA LYS A 40 -4.22 14.74 -7.50
C LYS A 40 -4.64 15.85 -6.54
N GLN A 41 -5.29 15.49 -5.44
CA GLN A 41 -5.77 16.43 -4.44
C GLN A 41 -4.76 16.67 -3.31
N HIS A 42 -3.68 15.87 -3.27
CA HIS A 42 -2.67 15.97 -2.24
C HIS A 42 -1.67 17.08 -2.57
N SER A 43 -1.22 17.80 -1.53
CA SER A 43 -0.23 18.88 -1.70
C SER A 43 1.12 18.40 -2.22
N ASN A 44 1.46 17.14 -1.92
CA ASN A 44 2.68 16.48 -2.41
C ASN A 44 2.32 15.10 -2.95
N PRO A 45 1.91 15.00 -4.23
CA PRO A 45 1.49 13.73 -4.80
C PRO A 45 2.56 12.64 -4.75
N THR A 46 3.83 12.98 -4.97
CA THR A 46 4.92 12.00 -4.90
C THR A 46 5.03 11.38 -3.51
N ALA A 47 4.96 12.18 -2.46
CA ALA A 47 4.99 11.69 -1.09
C ALA A 47 3.78 10.81 -0.80
N TYR A 48 2.61 11.20 -1.28
CA TYR A 48 1.40 10.41 -1.12
C TYR A 48 1.53 9.04 -1.77
N TYR A 49 1.97 8.99 -3.03
CA TYR A 49 2.21 7.72 -3.72
C TYR A 49 3.27 6.87 -3.00
N ALA A 50 4.33 7.51 -2.52
CA ALA A 50 5.38 6.79 -1.80
C ALA A 50 4.85 6.15 -0.51
N MET A 51 4.01 6.86 0.24
CA MET A 51 3.38 6.31 1.44
C MET A 51 2.47 5.14 1.10
N LEU A 52 1.65 5.26 0.06
CA LEU A 52 0.78 4.16 -0.38
C LEU A 52 1.59 2.95 -0.85
N PHE A 53 2.66 3.20 -1.60
CA PHE A 53 3.53 2.12 -2.08
C PHE A 53 4.15 1.37 -0.90
N ALA A 54 4.73 2.10 0.06
CA ALA A 54 5.26 1.50 1.28
C ALA A 54 4.18 0.74 2.05
N GLY A 55 2.97 1.30 2.12
CA GLY A 55 1.83 0.67 2.78
C GLY A 55 1.46 -0.67 2.16
N LYS A 56 1.37 -0.71 0.84
CA LYS A 56 1.03 -1.93 0.10
C LYS A 56 2.12 -3.00 0.26
N GLU A 57 3.39 -2.60 0.22
CA GLU A 57 4.51 -3.51 0.45
C GLU A 57 4.51 -4.04 1.89
N ALA A 58 4.23 -3.18 2.88
CA ALA A 58 4.13 -3.59 4.28
C ALA A 58 3.01 -4.61 4.47
N ILE A 59 1.85 -4.37 3.85
CA ILE A 59 0.73 -5.31 3.89
C ILE A 59 1.12 -6.65 3.24
N PHE A 60 1.77 -6.60 2.07
CA PHE A 60 2.29 -7.79 1.40
C PHE A 60 3.17 -8.63 2.35
N LYS A 61 4.05 -7.96 3.09
CA LYS A 61 4.94 -8.63 4.03
C LYS A 61 4.22 -9.31 5.19
N THR A 62 3.04 -8.82 5.59
CA THR A 62 2.30 -9.44 6.69
C THR A 62 1.85 -10.86 6.38
N PHE A 63 1.73 -11.20 5.09
CA PHE A 63 1.29 -12.51 4.65
C PHE A 63 2.43 -13.53 4.55
N GLY A 64 3.68 -13.07 4.51
CA GLY A 64 4.84 -13.96 4.40
C GLY A 64 4.86 -14.76 3.11
N ILE A 65 4.36 -14.19 2.02
CA ILE A 65 4.25 -14.85 0.71
C ILE A 65 5.19 -14.21 -0.30
N GLY A 66 5.41 -14.92 -1.41
CA GLY A 66 6.16 -14.40 -2.54
C GLY A 66 5.23 -13.96 -3.68
N TRP A 67 5.81 -13.29 -4.67
CA TRP A 67 5.08 -12.77 -5.83
C TRP A 67 4.52 -13.90 -6.71
N GLU A 68 5.05 -15.11 -6.59
CA GLU A 68 4.57 -16.30 -7.31
C GLU A 68 3.13 -16.68 -6.94
N THR A 69 2.58 -16.15 -5.86
CA THR A 69 1.19 -16.39 -5.47
C THR A 69 0.19 -15.69 -6.39
N GLY A 70 0.65 -14.80 -7.27
CA GLY A 70 -0.21 -14.09 -8.22
C GLY A 70 -0.92 -12.88 -7.65
N VAL A 71 -0.53 -12.39 -6.48
CA VAL A 71 -1.10 -11.18 -5.89
C VAL A 71 -0.71 -9.94 -6.70
N LYS A 72 -1.57 -8.93 -6.67
CA LYS A 72 -1.34 -7.63 -7.31
C LYS A 72 -1.52 -6.53 -6.28
N LEU A 73 -0.68 -5.50 -6.34
CA LEU A 73 -0.79 -4.37 -5.41
C LEU A 73 -2.09 -3.58 -5.58
N THR A 74 -2.70 -3.62 -6.76
CA THR A 74 -4.02 -3.01 -6.99
C THR A 74 -5.16 -3.74 -6.27
N GLU A 75 -4.91 -4.93 -5.75
CA GLU A 75 -5.87 -5.64 -4.90
C GLU A 75 -5.90 -5.08 -3.47
N ILE A 76 -4.99 -4.17 -3.16
CA ILE A 76 -4.98 -3.43 -1.91
C ILE A 76 -5.38 -1.99 -2.26
N GLU A 77 -6.50 -1.52 -1.73
CA GLU A 77 -6.89 -0.12 -1.88
C GLU A 77 -6.87 0.56 -0.52
N ILE A 78 -6.09 1.63 -0.41
CA ILE A 78 -5.93 2.36 0.85
C ILE A 78 -6.70 3.67 0.72
N ARG A 79 -7.81 3.77 1.45
CA ARG A 79 -8.62 4.99 1.51
C ARG A 79 -8.42 5.71 2.83
N ASP A 80 -8.92 6.93 2.90
CA ASP A 80 -8.93 7.68 4.15
C ASP A 80 -10.15 7.27 4.97
N GLY A 81 -9.96 7.00 6.25
CA GLY A 81 -11.05 6.74 7.18
C GLY A 81 -11.67 8.03 7.70
N ASN A 82 -12.58 7.92 8.66
CA ASN A 82 -13.32 9.04 9.19
C ASN A 82 -12.45 10.12 9.84
N PHE A 83 -11.27 9.74 10.32
CA PHE A 83 -10.32 10.66 10.96
C PHE A 83 -9.06 10.87 10.12
N GLY A 84 -9.11 10.50 8.82
CA GLY A 84 -7.96 10.60 7.94
C GLY A 84 -6.97 9.43 8.04
N GLU A 85 -7.28 8.43 8.87
CA GLU A 85 -6.42 7.27 9.04
C GLU A 85 -6.44 6.39 7.78
N PRO A 86 -5.31 5.75 7.41
CA PRO A 86 -5.30 4.87 6.26
C PRO A 86 -6.13 3.62 6.53
N THR A 87 -7.05 3.33 5.61
CA THR A 87 -8.01 2.22 5.74
C THR A 87 -7.90 1.31 4.53
N PRO A 88 -7.15 0.19 4.63
CA PRO A 88 -6.98 -0.72 3.52
C PRO A 88 -8.17 -1.65 3.34
N THR A 89 -8.53 -1.89 2.08
CA THR A 89 -9.49 -2.91 1.68
C THR A 89 -8.78 -3.85 0.71
N LEU A 90 -8.87 -5.14 0.98
CA LEU A 90 -8.24 -6.17 0.16
C LEU A 90 -9.27 -6.87 -0.72
N SER A 91 -8.87 -7.17 -1.96
CA SER A 91 -9.69 -7.90 -2.92
C SER A 91 -8.86 -9.00 -3.57
N GLY A 92 -9.45 -9.76 -4.48
CA GLY A 92 -8.74 -10.77 -5.25
C GLY A 92 -8.02 -11.80 -4.40
N VAL A 93 -6.80 -12.11 -4.79
CA VAL A 93 -6.00 -13.13 -4.10
C VAL A 93 -5.70 -12.74 -2.67
N PHE A 94 -5.43 -11.45 -2.40
CA PHE A 94 -5.21 -10.99 -1.03
C PHE A 94 -6.41 -11.23 -0.13
N ALA A 95 -7.62 -11.01 -0.63
CA ALA A 95 -8.84 -11.28 0.15
C ALA A 95 -8.99 -12.77 0.46
N GLU A 96 -8.66 -13.62 -0.49
CA GLU A 96 -8.68 -15.07 -0.29
C GLU A 96 -7.65 -15.52 0.74
N LEU A 97 -6.46 -14.92 0.71
CA LEU A 97 -5.41 -15.22 1.69
C LEU A 97 -5.81 -14.77 3.09
N MET A 98 -6.44 -13.60 3.22
CA MET A 98 -6.98 -13.16 4.51
C MET A 98 -7.93 -14.18 5.09
N LYS A 99 -8.88 -14.63 4.27
CA LYS A 99 -9.88 -15.60 4.69
C LYS A 99 -9.25 -16.92 5.09
N ALA A 100 -8.30 -17.41 4.29
CA ALA A 100 -7.61 -18.67 4.56
C ALA A 100 -6.83 -18.65 5.88
N ARG A 101 -6.36 -17.47 6.30
CA ARG A 101 -5.61 -17.31 7.55
C ARG A 101 -6.47 -16.95 8.73
N GLY A 102 -7.78 -16.83 8.54
CA GLY A 102 -8.68 -16.39 9.60
C GLY A 102 -8.46 -14.94 10.01
N ALA A 103 -7.87 -14.14 9.13
CA ALA A 103 -7.66 -12.72 9.38
C ALA A 103 -8.93 -11.94 9.11
N THR A 104 -9.17 -10.89 9.89
CA THR A 104 -10.38 -10.07 9.78
C THR A 104 -10.10 -8.69 9.22
N LYS A 105 -8.91 -8.14 9.47
CA LYS A 105 -8.55 -6.81 8.98
C LYS A 105 -7.05 -6.59 8.97
N VAL A 106 -6.66 -5.51 8.31
CA VAL A 106 -5.30 -5.01 8.31
C VAL A 106 -5.29 -3.66 8.99
N LEU A 107 -4.40 -3.49 9.96
CA LEU A 107 -4.13 -2.21 10.59
C LEU A 107 -2.89 -1.64 9.92
N LEU A 108 -2.94 -0.35 9.57
CA LEU A 108 -1.90 0.29 8.78
C LEU A 108 -1.58 1.67 9.33
N SER A 109 -0.29 1.98 9.40
CA SER A 109 0.19 3.31 9.74
C SER A 109 1.20 3.75 8.67
N LEU A 110 1.05 4.99 8.21
CA LEU A 110 1.88 5.58 7.17
C LEU A 110 2.49 6.88 7.68
N SER A 111 3.73 7.15 7.26
CA SER A 111 4.38 8.42 7.57
C SER A 111 5.41 8.74 6.50
N TYR A 112 5.76 10.02 6.36
CA TYR A 112 6.93 10.39 5.58
C TYR A 112 7.62 11.58 6.23
N ASP A 113 8.93 11.64 6.05
CA ASP A 113 9.74 12.74 6.52
C ASP A 113 10.94 12.86 5.60
N GLY A 114 11.14 14.08 5.09
CA GLY A 114 12.21 14.34 4.14
C GLY A 114 12.10 13.47 2.90
N GLU A 115 13.07 12.60 2.70
CA GLU A 115 13.19 11.78 1.49
C GLU A 115 12.62 10.38 1.63
N TYR A 116 12.03 10.04 2.80
CA TYR A 116 11.60 8.67 3.09
C TYR A 116 10.12 8.61 3.43
N ALA A 117 9.48 7.56 2.93
CA ALA A 117 8.16 7.15 3.40
C ALA A 117 8.30 5.81 4.10
N ILE A 118 7.55 5.62 5.16
CA ILE A 118 7.56 4.39 5.94
C ILE A 118 6.13 3.93 6.18
N ALA A 119 5.95 2.62 6.24
CA ALA A 119 4.67 2.02 6.57
C ALA A 119 4.88 0.86 7.54
N MET A 120 3.91 0.69 8.42
CA MET A 120 3.83 -0.46 9.31
C MET A 120 2.44 -1.05 9.20
N ALA A 121 2.35 -2.35 9.02
CA ALA A 121 1.08 -3.06 8.89
C ALA A 121 1.02 -4.24 9.86
N THR A 122 -0.19 -4.52 10.34
CA THR A 122 -0.46 -5.67 11.19
C THR A 122 -1.70 -6.37 10.65
N LEU A 123 -1.58 -7.67 10.42
CA LEU A 123 -2.69 -8.53 10.03
C LEU A 123 -3.30 -9.13 11.30
N VAL A 124 -4.58 -8.90 11.50
CA VAL A 124 -5.27 -9.38 12.72
C VAL A 124 -6.52 -10.19 12.37
#